data_0cbb0def16fd0e2511142097d7fb376c
#
_entry.id   0cbb0def16fd0e2511142097d7fb376c
#
_cell.length_a   1.000
_cell.length_b   1.000
_cell.length_c   1.000
_cell.angle_alpha   90.00
_cell.angle_beta   90.00
_cell.angle_gamma   90.00
#
_symmetry.space_group_name_H-M   'P 1'
#
loop_
_entity.id
_entity.type
_entity.pdbx_description
1 polymer ?
#
loop_
_entity_poly.entity_id
_entity_poly.type
_entity_poly.pdbx_seq_one_letter_code
_entity_poly.pdbx_strand_id
1 'polypeptide(L)'
;MACTAAEHKMEELYTAIEKKIKASGYPREISGADVYDDICDQIEGKENGSYILLSKFEDDVIFEYHITVMDDDFNLGVLTMRTPEGVFETDFDE
;
A
#
# COMPACT_ATOMS: atom_id res chain seq x y z
N MET A 1 -7.63 12.01 -12.81
CA MET A 1 -7.31 10.69 -12.37
C MET A 1 -6.60 10.74 -11.02
N ALA A 2 -6.99 9.89 -10.12
CA ALA A 2 -6.32 9.78 -8.83
C ALA A 2 -4.86 9.34 -9.03
N CYS A 3 -4.02 9.59 -8.07
CA CYS A 3 -2.65 9.10 -8.05
C CYS A 3 -1.75 9.65 -9.16
N THR A 4 -1.98 10.88 -9.54
CA THR A 4 -1.08 11.55 -10.46
C THR A 4 -0.08 12.38 -9.67
N ALA A 5 1.19 12.08 -9.77
CA ALA A 5 2.27 12.81 -9.11
C ALA A 5 3.44 12.94 -10.08
N ALA A 6 4.34 13.87 -9.78
CA ALA A 6 5.57 13.98 -10.55
C ALA A 6 6.38 12.69 -10.39
N GLU A 7 6.96 12.19 -11.47
CA GLU A 7 7.67 10.90 -11.46
C GLU A 7 8.71 10.77 -10.35
N HIS A 8 9.51 11.80 -10.13
CA HIS A 8 10.53 11.74 -9.09
C HIS A 8 9.95 11.62 -7.67
N LYS A 9 8.76 12.18 -7.44
CA LYS A 9 8.07 12.03 -6.16
C LYS A 9 7.53 10.62 -6.00
N MET A 10 7.09 10.01 -7.10
CA MET A 10 6.59 8.64 -7.06
C MET A 10 7.71 7.66 -6.74
N GLU A 11 8.90 7.87 -7.27
CA GLU A 11 10.05 7.02 -6.95
C GLU A 11 10.39 7.08 -5.46
N GLU A 12 10.36 8.25 -4.86
CA GLU A 12 10.59 8.41 -3.42
C GLU A 12 9.52 7.69 -2.61
N LEU A 13 8.28 7.81 -3.04
CA LEU A 13 7.16 7.15 -2.38
C LEU A 13 7.28 5.64 -2.47
N TYR A 14 7.60 5.11 -3.65
CA TYR A 14 7.79 3.68 -3.85
C TYR A 14 8.91 3.14 -2.97
N THR A 15 10.03 3.86 -2.90
CA THR A 15 11.15 3.49 -2.06
C THR A 15 10.77 3.49 -0.58
N ALA A 16 10.01 4.50 -0.15
CA ALA A 16 9.55 4.58 1.23
C ALA A 16 8.64 3.39 1.59
N ILE A 17 7.74 3.01 0.70
CA ILE A 17 6.86 1.86 0.90
C ILE A 17 7.69 0.58 1.04
N GLU A 18 8.64 0.37 0.14
CA GLU A 18 9.50 -0.81 0.17
C GLU A 18 10.31 -0.89 1.45
N LYS A 19 10.88 0.23 1.88
CA LYS A 19 11.68 0.27 3.12
C LYS A 19 10.84 -0.07 4.34
N LYS A 20 9.63 0.47 4.41
CA LYS A 20 8.72 0.18 5.51
C LYS A 20 8.33 -1.29 5.55
N ILE A 21 8.04 -1.87 4.39
CA ILE A 21 7.70 -3.29 4.30
C ILE A 21 8.88 -4.15 4.76
N LYS A 22 10.10 -3.84 4.31
CA LYS A 22 11.29 -4.56 4.74
C LYS A 22 11.52 -4.43 6.24
N ALA A 23 11.35 -3.23 6.77
CA ALA A 23 11.55 -2.98 8.19
C ALA A 23 10.56 -3.74 9.07
N SER A 24 9.40 -4.11 8.53
CA SER A 24 8.41 -4.90 9.26
C SER A 24 8.83 -6.37 9.45
N GLY A 25 9.85 -6.81 8.72
CA GLY A 25 10.29 -8.21 8.74
C GLY A 25 9.71 -9.05 7.62
N TYR A 26 8.96 -8.45 6.70
CA TYR A 26 8.35 -9.17 5.59
C TYR A 26 9.44 -9.92 4.79
N PRO A 27 9.31 -11.25 4.63
CA PRO A 27 10.41 -12.07 4.12
C PRO A 27 10.54 -12.12 2.60
N ARG A 28 9.59 -11.54 1.88
CA ARG A 28 9.57 -11.59 0.42
C ARG A 28 9.82 -10.22 -0.17
N GLU A 29 10.22 -10.20 -1.43
CA GLU A 29 10.40 -8.94 -2.14
C GLU A 29 9.06 -8.41 -2.64
N ILE A 30 8.91 -7.12 -2.63
CA ILE A 30 7.72 -6.44 -3.13
C ILE A 30 8.15 -5.09 -3.70
N SER A 31 7.54 -4.71 -4.81
CA SER A 31 7.78 -3.40 -5.40
C SER A 31 6.82 -2.37 -4.80
N GLY A 32 7.36 -1.26 -4.35
CA GLY A 32 6.52 -0.15 -3.87
C GLY A 32 5.61 0.38 -4.97
N ALA A 33 6.06 0.33 -6.22
CA ALA A 33 5.23 0.73 -7.36
C ALA A 33 4.02 -0.18 -7.51
N ASP A 34 4.20 -1.50 -7.35
CA ASP A 34 3.10 -2.45 -7.45
C ASP A 34 2.06 -2.19 -6.36
N VAL A 35 2.50 -1.92 -5.14
CA VAL A 35 1.61 -1.60 -4.02
C VAL A 35 0.83 -0.32 -4.31
N TYR A 36 1.53 0.72 -4.73
CA TYR A 36 0.92 2.01 -5.02
C TYR A 36 -0.12 1.90 -6.14
N ASP A 37 0.25 1.25 -7.25
CA ASP A 37 -0.64 1.08 -8.39
C ASP A 37 -1.89 0.27 -8.03
N ASP A 38 -1.71 -0.76 -7.20
CA ASP A 38 -2.84 -1.57 -6.75
C ASP A 38 -3.82 -0.75 -5.91
N ILE A 39 -3.30 0.08 -5.00
CA ILE A 39 -4.15 0.96 -4.20
C ILE A 39 -4.89 1.94 -5.10
N CYS A 40 -4.18 2.56 -6.04
CA CYS A 40 -4.78 3.51 -6.98
C CYS A 40 -5.92 2.89 -7.77
N ASP A 41 -5.73 1.66 -8.26
CA ASP A 41 -6.77 0.96 -8.99
C ASP A 41 -7.99 0.67 -8.12
N GLN A 42 -7.77 0.30 -6.86
CA GLN A 42 -8.87 -0.04 -5.97
C GLN A 42 -9.66 1.18 -5.50
N ILE A 43 -9.02 2.33 -5.35
CA ILE A 43 -9.73 3.53 -4.88
C ILE A 43 -10.42 4.30 -5.99
N GLU A 44 -10.17 3.95 -7.24
CA GLU A 44 -10.79 4.64 -8.37
C GLU A 44 -12.31 4.60 -8.25
N GLY A 45 -12.94 5.77 -8.28
CA GLY A 45 -14.38 5.89 -8.16
C GLY A 45 -14.92 5.88 -6.73
N LYS A 46 -14.05 5.74 -5.73
CA LYS A 46 -14.49 5.76 -4.33
C LYS A 46 -14.65 7.19 -3.83
N GLU A 47 -15.63 7.38 -2.97
CA GLU A 47 -15.83 8.66 -2.30
C GLU A 47 -14.82 8.83 -1.17
N ASN A 48 -14.65 10.07 -0.71
CA ASN A 48 -13.79 10.35 0.43
C ASN A 48 -14.25 9.56 1.66
N GLY A 49 -13.30 9.02 2.39
CA GLY A 49 -13.59 8.23 3.59
C GLY A 49 -12.49 7.22 3.88
N SER A 50 -12.66 6.48 4.97
CA SER A 50 -11.72 5.45 5.36
C SER A 50 -12.16 4.09 4.86
N TYR A 51 -11.22 3.32 4.35
CA TYR A 51 -11.49 2.01 3.76
C TYR A 51 -10.43 1.00 4.18
N ILE A 52 -10.84 -0.27 4.21
CA ILE A 52 -9.91 -1.38 4.35
C ILE A 52 -10.01 -2.17 3.04
N LEU A 53 -8.89 -2.23 2.31
CA LEU A 53 -8.82 -2.90 1.01
C LEU A 53 -7.95 -4.13 1.12
N LEU A 54 -8.33 -5.18 0.42
CA LEU A 54 -7.56 -6.43 0.39
C LEU A 54 -7.01 -6.66 -1.00
N SER A 55 -5.78 -7.15 -1.06
CA SER A 55 -5.13 -7.49 -2.32
C SER A 55 -4.36 -8.79 -2.18
N LYS A 56 -4.47 -9.64 -3.19
CA LYS A 56 -3.78 -10.92 -3.20
C LYS A 56 -2.59 -10.81 -4.15
N PHE A 57 -1.39 -10.68 -3.61
CA PHE A 57 -0.19 -10.55 -4.42
C PHE A 57 0.37 -11.89 -4.89
N GLU A 58 0.21 -12.91 -4.06
CA GLU A 58 0.60 -14.27 -4.40
C GLU A 58 -0.50 -15.20 -3.89
N ASP A 59 -0.47 -16.46 -4.26
CA ASP A 59 -1.51 -17.41 -3.87
C ASP A 59 -1.71 -17.49 -2.35
N ASP A 60 -0.66 -17.23 -1.60
CA ASP A 60 -0.65 -17.37 -0.15
C ASP A 60 -0.37 -16.06 0.58
N VAL A 61 -0.34 -14.93 -0.12
CA VAL A 61 -0.05 -13.61 0.47
C VAL A 61 -1.20 -12.66 0.22
N ILE A 62 -1.74 -12.12 1.32
CA ILE A 62 -2.82 -11.12 1.25
C ILE A 62 -2.34 -9.85 1.95
N PHE A 63 -2.43 -8.75 1.23
CA PHE A 63 -2.15 -7.42 1.78
C PHE A 63 -3.48 -6.76 2.17
N GLU A 64 -3.50 -6.15 3.33
CA GLU A 64 -4.65 -5.41 3.84
C GLU A 64 -4.24 -3.96 4.00
N TYR A 65 -4.85 -3.08 3.23
CA TYR A 65 -4.54 -1.66 3.26
C TYR A 65 -5.57 -0.90 4.09
N HIS A 66 -5.12 -0.18 5.09
CA HIS A 66 -5.95 0.75 5.85
C HIS A 66 -5.69 2.14 5.31
N ILE A 67 -6.60 2.65 4.50
CA ILE A 67 -6.40 3.90 3.78
C ILE A 67 -7.52 4.89 4.04
N THR A 68 -7.22 6.15 3.79
CA THR A 68 -8.21 7.24 3.75
C THR A 68 -8.15 7.85 2.38
N VAL A 69 -9.28 7.93 1.71
CA VAL A 69 -9.40 8.56 0.39
C VAL A 69 -9.82 10.01 0.57
N MET A 70 -9.09 10.93 -0.07
CA MET A 70 -9.37 12.37 0.01
C MET A 70 -9.09 13.02 -1.34
N ASP A 71 -10.11 13.63 -1.93
CA ASP A 71 -9.94 14.45 -3.15
C ASP A 71 -9.16 13.75 -4.27
N ASP A 72 -9.55 12.52 -4.59
CA ASP A 72 -8.92 11.68 -5.61
C ASP A 72 -7.49 11.25 -5.29
N ASP A 73 -7.09 11.37 -4.04
CA ASP A 73 -5.80 10.90 -3.55
C ASP A 73 -6.04 9.99 -2.35
N PHE A 74 -4.99 9.46 -1.76
CA PHE A 74 -5.15 8.61 -0.59
C PHE A 74 -3.99 8.78 0.39
N ASN A 75 -4.28 8.42 1.64
CA ASN A 75 -3.27 8.31 2.68
C ASN A 75 -3.26 6.86 3.19
N LEU A 76 -2.13 6.19 3.08
CA LEU A 76 -1.96 4.83 3.60
C LEU A 76 -1.47 4.93 5.04
N GLY A 77 -2.32 4.54 5.99
CA GLY A 77 -1.97 4.57 7.40
C GLY A 77 -1.26 3.30 7.85
N VAL A 78 -1.88 2.16 7.63
CA VAL A 78 -1.34 0.86 8.06
C VAL A 78 -1.42 -0.13 6.91
N LEU A 79 -0.38 -0.95 6.78
CA LEU A 79 -0.35 -2.06 5.85
C LEU A 79 -0.10 -3.34 6.63
N THR A 80 -1.01 -4.30 6.50
CA THR A 80 -0.87 -5.62 7.10
C THR A 80 -0.63 -6.65 6.00
N MET A 81 0.40 -7.46 6.16
CA MET A 81 0.77 -8.48 5.18
C MET A 81 0.62 -9.85 5.81
N ARG A 82 -0.33 -10.63 5.31
CA ARG A 82 -0.62 -11.97 5.83
C ARG A 82 0.00 -13.03 4.93
N THR A 83 0.90 -13.80 5.49
CA THR A 83 1.65 -14.83 4.76
C THR A 83 1.70 -16.13 5.55
N PRO A 84 2.08 -17.25 4.90
CA PRO A 84 2.30 -18.51 5.64
C PRO A 84 3.41 -18.43 6.68
N GLU A 85 4.37 -17.50 6.49
CA GLU A 85 5.46 -17.27 7.43
C GLU A 85 5.01 -16.46 8.66
N GLY A 86 3.85 -15.81 8.58
CA GLY A 86 3.32 -15.01 9.67
C GLY A 86 2.62 -13.77 9.17
N VAL A 87 2.24 -12.92 10.12
CA VAL A 87 1.58 -11.65 9.84
C VAL A 87 2.55 -10.52 10.16
N PHE A 88 2.75 -9.63 9.20
CA PHE A 88 3.64 -8.48 9.35
C PHE A 88 2.82 -7.21 9.19
N GLU A 89 3.17 -6.18 9.93
CA GLU A 89 2.43 -4.93 9.90
C GLU A 89 3.40 -3.77 9.94
N THR A 90 3.10 -2.74 9.17
CA THR A 90 3.87 -1.51 9.21
C THR A 90 2.94 -0.29 9.21
N ASP A 91 3.33 0.72 9.99
CA ASP A 91 2.58 1.96 10.14
C ASP A 91 3.26 3.06 9.35
N PHE A 92 2.50 3.70 8.46
CA PHE A 92 3.01 4.76 7.59
C PHE A 92 2.78 6.17 8.16
N ASP A 93 2.07 6.26 9.28
CA ASP A 93 1.78 7.55 9.91
C ASP A 93 2.83 7.99 10.92
N GLU A 94 3.83 7.18 11.14
CA GLU A 94 4.91 7.53 12.05
C GLU A 94 5.86 8.56 11.44
#